data_457138f157c7c5c6c4a76610feafcb9d
#
_entry.id   457138f157c7c5c6c4a76610feafcb9d
#
_cell.length_a   1.000
_cell.length_b   1.000
_cell.length_c   1.000
_cell.angle_alpha   90.00
_cell.angle_beta   90.00
_cell.angle_gamma   90.00
#
_symmetry.space_group_name_H-M   'P 1'
#
loop_
_entity.id
_entity.type
_entity.pdbx_description
1 polymer ?
#
loop_
_entity_poly.entity_id
_entity_poly.type
_entity_poly.pdbx_seq_one_letter_code
_entity_poly.pdbx_strand_id
1 'polypeptide(L)'
;IMREIIKVVKEKLVAKYLKDSSIKNYSKRAKKFKPRIKARFRKNKQIIGKNIGNFFDWIKGAELVELKECNTKEDPVRPELDNTFRRSYGRKIFGVKYKGEIHAIMCFAYTNEIPKSVEELDIMSQDAYLQSTLRGQNVGKIAIAYTVWSKKKGGGKLIVKEVFNKIKTSNHLNRLVTLSPLTDMAYKFHIKNGAKLISVNETTQNFEYKVIKNKKY
;
A
#
# COMPACT_ATOMS: atom_id res chain seq x y z
N ILE A 1 -1.57 14.44 -16.66
CA ILE A 1 -2.22 13.84 -15.48
C ILE A 1 -1.28 13.85 -14.26
N MET A 2 -0.02 13.33 -14.35
CA MET A 2 0.92 13.32 -13.20
C MET A 2 1.33 14.72 -12.72
N ARG A 3 1.56 15.68 -13.65
CA ARG A 3 1.91 17.07 -13.29
C ARG A 3 0.76 17.78 -12.55
N GLU A 4 -0.48 17.52 -12.90
CA GLU A 4 -1.65 18.09 -12.21
C GLU A 4 -1.87 17.51 -10.82
N ILE A 5 -1.70 16.21 -10.64
CA ILE A 5 -1.77 15.57 -9.31
C ILE A 5 -0.70 16.17 -8.39
N ILE A 6 0.51 16.40 -8.90
CA ILE A 6 1.60 17.03 -8.14
C ILE A 6 1.24 18.47 -7.74
N LYS A 7 0.60 19.23 -8.64
CA LYS A 7 0.15 20.60 -8.38
C LYS A 7 -0.91 20.64 -7.29
N VAL A 8 -1.95 19.80 -7.39
CA VAL A 8 -3.05 19.72 -6.42
C VAL A 8 -2.56 19.26 -5.03
N VAL A 9 -1.62 18.30 -4.95
CA VAL A 9 -1.04 17.86 -3.67
C VAL A 9 -0.19 18.96 -3.06
N LYS A 10 0.59 19.71 -3.84
CA LYS A 10 1.34 20.89 -3.34
C LYS A 10 0.40 21.94 -2.80
N GLU A 11 -0.65 22.28 -3.52
CA GLU A 11 -1.62 23.32 -3.12
C GLU A 11 -2.39 22.92 -1.85
N LYS A 12 -2.84 21.66 -1.71
CA LYS A 12 -3.52 21.16 -0.50
C LYS A 12 -2.59 21.11 0.72
N LEU A 13 -1.32 20.72 0.55
CA LEU A 13 -0.35 20.72 1.64
C LEU A 13 0.00 22.14 2.11
N VAL A 14 0.19 23.06 1.17
CA VAL A 14 0.43 24.50 1.48
C VAL A 14 -0.79 25.11 2.14
N ALA A 15 -2.00 24.86 1.66
CA ALA A 15 -3.25 25.38 2.22
C ALA A 15 -3.51 24.84 3.66
N LYS A 16 -3.20 23.56 3.93
CA LYS A 16 -3.31 22.98 5.28
C LYS A 16 -2.33 23.63 6.26
N TYR A 17 -1.08 23.87 5.83
CA TYR A 17 -0.06 24.52 6.68
C TYR A 17 -0.36 26.02 6.93
N LEU A 18 -1.02 26.70 5.96
CA LEU A 18 -1.42 28.09 6.11
C LEU A 18 -2.69 28.27 6.97
N LYS A 19 -3.58 27.25 7.05
CA LYS A 19 -4.76 27.28 7.92
C LYS A 19 -4.42 27.07 9.40
N ASP A 20 -3.38 26.29 9.71
CA ASP A 20 -2.93 26.04 11.10
C ASP A 20 -2.10 27.18 11.72
N SER A 21 -1.70 28.17 10.90
CA SER A 21 -1.04 29.36 11.42
C SER A 21 -2.10 30.42 11.72
N SER A 22 -2.42 30.59 13.00
CA SER A 22 -3.29 31.64 13.55
C SER A 22 -2.70 33.06 13.32
N ILE A 23 -2.48 33.43 12.04
CA ILE A 23 -1.77 34.67 11.61
C ILE A 23 -2.67 35.90 11.67
N LYS A 24 -3.98 35.76 11.92
CA LYS A 24 -4.91 36.91 11.87
C LYS A 24 -4.78 37.94 13.01
N ASN A 25 -4.07 37.62 14.09
CA ASN A 25 -3.98 38.54 15.27
C ASN A 25 -2.62 39.23 15.49
N TYR A 26 -1.68 39.17 14.55
CA TYR A 26 -0.33 39.71 14.73
C TYR A 26 -0.01 41.04 14.01
N SER A 27 -0.99 41.72 13.41
CA SER A 27 -0.70 42.88 12.55
C SER A 27 -0.20 44.17 13.28
N LYS A 28 -0.46 44.32 14.58
CA LYS A 28 -0.08 45.58 15.31
C LYS A 28 1.25 45.50 16.09
N ARG A 29 1.78 44.30 16.43
CA ARG A 29 3.10 44.14 17.08
C ARG A 29 4.27 43.81 16.13
N ALA A 30 4.01 43.68 14.84
CA ALA A 30 4.87 43.02 13.86
C ALA A 30 6.04 43.88 13.32
N LYS A 31 6.10 45.18 13.59
CA LYS A 31 7.17 46.04 12.95
C LYS A 31 8.58 45.69 13.46
N LYS A 32 8.76 45.21 14.70
CA LYS A 32 10.08 44.89 15.28
C LYS A 32 10.55 43.44 15.05
N PHE A 33 9.66 42.52 14.60
CA PHE A 33 9.97 41.09 14.42
C PHE A 33 10.03 40.58 12.99
N LYS A 34 9.86 41.47 12.00
CA LYS A 34 9.85 41.11 10.56
C LYS A 34 11.04 40.27 10.05
N PRO A 35 12.30 40.51 10.47
CA PRO A 35 13.43 39.74 9.91
C PRO A 35 13.45 38.29 10.43
N ARG A 36 13.19 38.08 11.73
CA ARG A 36 13.18 36.74 12.35
C ARG A 36 12.03 35.86 11.82
N ILE A 37 10.85 36.45 11.61
CA ILE A 37 9.70 35.77 11.05
C ILE A 37 9.97 35.36 9.60
N LYS A 38 10.52 36.27 8.77
CA LYS A 38 10.92 35.94 7.38
C LYS A 38 11.96 34.83 7.31
N ALA A 39 12.97 34.84 8.19
CA ALA A 39 13.98 33.79 8.25
C ALA A 39 13.37 32.43 8.65
N ARG A 40 12.47 32.40 9.63
CA ARG A 40 11.75 31.17 10.05
C ARG A 40 10.84 30.64 8.95
N PHE A 41 10.13 31.52 8.23
CA PHE A 41 9.33 31.13 7.05
C PHE A 41 10.19 30.57 5.91
N ARG A 42 11.34 31.19 5.60
CA ARG A 42 12.28 30.69 4.58
C ARG A 42 12.82 29.32 4.98
N LYS A 43 13.25 29.13 6.24
CA LYS A 43 13.73 27.84 6.77
C LYS A 43 12.65 26.76 6.70
N ASN A 44 11.41 27.07 7.12
CA ASN A 44 10.29 26.13 7.05
C ASN A 44 9.95 25.78 5.59
N LYS A 45 9.97 26.75 4.66
CA LYS A 45 9.74 26.50 3.23
C LYS A 45 10.82 25.61 2.62
N GLN A 46 12.09 25.77 3.02
CA GLN A 46 13.19 24.89 2.59
C GLN A 46 13.04 23.47 3.16
N ILE A 47 12.69 23.32 4.44
CA ILE A 47 12.47 22.02 5.07
C ILE A 47 11.30 21.29 4.40
N ILE A 48 10.19 21.98 4.15
CA ILE A 48 9.03 21.43 3.45
C ILE A 48 9.40 21.04 2.02
N GLY A 49 10.13 21.88 1.30
CA GLY A 49 10.61 21.59 -0.04
C GLY A 49 11.51 20.35 -0.09
N LYS A 50 12.45 20.23 0.84
CA LYS A 50 13.33 19.08 0.97
C LYS A 50 12.57 17.79 1.30
N ASN A 51 11.61 17.85 2.23
CA ASN A 51 10.79 16.68 2.61
C ASN A 51 9.89 16.22 1.46
N ILE A 52 9.34 17.15 0.69
CA ILE A 52 8.56 16.84 -0.51
C ILE A 52 9.46 16.23 -1.59
N GLY A 53 10.65 16.79 -1.82
CA GLY A 53 11.64 16.24 -2.75
C GLY A 53 12.00 14.80 -2.39
N ASN A 54 12.41 14.55 -1.16
CA ASN A 54 12.75 13.22 -0.66
C ASN A 54 11.59 12.21 -0.80
N PHE A 55 10.34 12.66 -0.64
CA PHE A 55 9.16 11.82 -0.84
C PHE A 55 8.95 11.44 -2.31
N PHE A 56 9.17 12.38 -3.23
CA PHE A 56 9.10 12.09 -4.66
C PHE A 56 10.25 11.21 -5.15
N ASP A 57 11.46 11.44 -4.64
CA ASP A 57 12.62 10.59 -4.94
C ASP A 57 12.40 9.16 -4.45
N TRP A 58 11.80 9.01 -3.26
CA TRP A 58 11.36 7.72 -2.72
C TRP A 58 10.38 7.02 -3.67
N ILE A 59 9.30 7.69 -4.11
CA ILE A 59 8.29 7.08 -5.00
C ILE A 59 8.88 6.73 -6.38
N LYS A 60 9.76 7.58 -6.91
CA LYS A 60 10.36 7.37 -8.24
C LYS A 60 11.43 6.30 -8.27
N GLY A 61 12.21 6.21 -7.19
CA GLY A 61 13.33 5.27 -7.10
C GLY A 61 13.00 3.95 -6.43
N ALA A 62 11.74 3.76 -5.99
CA ALA A 62 11.30 2.51 -5.39
C ALA A 62 10.87 1.51 -6.46
N GLU A 63 11.26 0.25 -6.28
CA GLU A 63 10.92 -0.87 -7.16
C GLU A 63 10.15 -1.96 -6.42
N LEU A 64 9.24 -2.63 -7.11
CA LEU A 64 8.55 -3.81 -6.60
C LEU A 64 9.41 -5.04 -6.89
N VAL A 65 9.79 -5.78 -5.86
CA VAL A 65 10.60 -6.99 -5.97
C VAL A 65 9.89 -8.17 -5.32
N GLU A 66 10.10 -9.38 -5.86
CA GLU A 66 9.68 -10.61 -5.22
C GLU A 66 10.78 -11.05 -4.24
N LEU A 67 10.38 -11.39 -3.01
CA LEU A 67 11.28 -11.77 -1.94
C LEU A 67 11.20 -13.28 -1.69
N LYS A 68 12.35 -13.87 -1.35
CA LYS A 68 12.40 -15.27 -0.90
C LYS A 68 11.91 -15.44 0.54
N GLU A 69 12.11 -14.41 1.36
CA GLU A 69 11.74 -14.40 2.78
C GLU A 69 11.53 -12.96 3.27
N CYS A 70 10.88 -12.82 4.42
CA CYS A 70 10.72 -11.55 5.12
C CYS A 70 10.89 -11.74 6.63
N ASN A 71 11.15 -10.66 7.36
CA ASN A 71 11.14 -10.69 8.81
C ASN A 71 9.68 -10.73 9.31
N THR A 72 9.19 -11.91 9.63
CA THR A 72 7.80 -12.13 10.06
C THR A 72 7.48 -11.45 11.39
N LYS A 73 8.48 -11.26 12.27
CA LYS A 73 8.32 -10.54 13.55
C LYS A 73 7.97 -9.06 13.37
N GLU A 74 8.24 -8.50 12.20
CA GLU A 74 7.88 -7.12 11.86
C GLU A 74 6.46 -6.99 11.27
N ASP A 75 5.78 -8.11 11.01
CA ASP A 75 4.40 -8.12 10.53
C ASP A 75 3.44 -7.86 11.70
N PRO A 76 2.77 -6.70 11.77
CA PRO A 76 1.87 -6.39 12.86
C PRO A 76 0.49 -7.06 12.73
N VAL A 77 0.27 -7.77 11.62
CA VAL A 77 -1.03 -8.37 11.28
C VAL A 77 -1.05 -9.87 11.55
N ARG A 78 0.00 -10.56 11.06
CA ARG A 78 0.11 -12.02 11.12
C ARG A 78 1.54 -12.47 11.39
N PRO A 79 2.13 -12.11 12.55
CA PRO A 79 3.51 -12.49 12.89
C PRO A 79 3.67 -13.99 13.06
N GLU A 80 2.58 -14.72 13.33
CA GLU A 80 2.51 -16.18 13.50
C GLU A 80 2.73 -16.95 12.19
N LEU A 81 2.48 -16.33 11.02
CA LEU A 81 2.69 -16.98 9.74
C LEU A 81 4.17 -16.90 9.34
N ASP A 82 4.85 -18.02 9.35
CA ASP A 82 6.27 -18.11 9.02
C ASP A 82 6.56 -18.00 7.50
N ASN A 83 7.83 -18.02 7.13
CA ASN A 83 8.24 -17.97 5.73
C ASN A 83 7.90 -19.24 4.95
N THR A 84 7.77 -20.38 5.62
CA THR A 84 7.33 -21.65 5.03
C THR A 84 5.90 -21.51 4.54
N PHE A 85 4.99 -21.04 5.41
CA PHE A 85 3.62 -20.72 5.02
C PHE A 85 3.58 -19.72 3.86
N ARG A 86 4.35 -18.60 3.94
CA ARG A 86 4.31 -17.51 2.97
C ARG A 86 4.82 -17.89 1.59
N ARG A 87 5.48 -19.03 1.45
CA ARG A 87 6.07 -19.52 0.19
C ARG A 87 5.46 -20.80 -0.34
N SER A 88 4.76 -21.56 0.50
CA SER A 88 4.09 -22.79 0.09
C SER A 88 2.96 -22.50 -0.90
N TYR A 89 2.61 -23.49 -1.69
CA TYR A 89 1.47 -23.50 -2.60
C TYR A 89 1.41 -22.29 -3.54
N GLY A 90 2.57 -21.89 -4.07
CA GLY A 90 2.67 -20.78 -5.03
C GLY A 90 2.45 -19.38 -4.42
N ARG A 91 2.34 -19.24 -3.10
CA ARG A 91 2.26 -17.96 -2.41
C ARG A 91 3.49 -17.11 -2.66
N LYS A 92 3.34 -15.79 -2.62
CA LYS A 92 4.39 -14.84 -2.95
C LYS A 92 4.52 -13.77 -1.89
N ILE A 93 5.78 -13.35 -1.67
CA ILE A 93 6.13 -12.20 -0.84
C ILE A 93 6.64 -11.11 -1.79
N PHE A 94 5.99 -9.96 -1.81
CA PHE A 94 6.47 -8.79 -2.53
C PHE A 94 6.97 -7.72 -1.57
N GLY A 95 8.06 -7.08 -1.94
CA GLY A 95 8.64 -5.94 -1.22
C GLY A 95 8.76 -4.72 -2.09
N VAL A 96 8.67 -3.53 -1.49
CA VAL A 96 9.09 -2.27 -2.10
C VAL A 96 10.49 -1.97 -1.64
N LYS A 97 11.45 -2.06 -2.57
CA LYS A 97 12.88 -1.82 -2.35
C LYS A 97 13.24 -0.40 -2.77
N TYR A 98 14.03 0.28 -1.94
CA TYR A 98 14.57 1.60 -2.23
C TYR A 98 15.94 1.77 -1.58
N LYS A 99 16.94 2.17 -2.36
CA LYS A 99 18.34 2.32 -1.90
C LYS A 99 18.88 1.07 -1.19
N GLY A 100 18.55 -0.12 -1.72
CA GLY A 100 19.00 -1.39 -1.17
C GLY A 100 18.15 -1.98 -0.04
N GLU A 101 17.24 -1.22 0.58
CA GLU A 101 16.42 -1.63 1.72
C GLU A 101 14.98 -1.93 1.34
N ILE A 102 14.35 -2.88 2.05
CA ILE A 102 12.92 -3.19 1.93
C ILE A 102 12.14 -2.32 2.91
N HIS A 103 11.22 -1.51 2.39
CA HIS A 103 10.46 -0.54 3.16
C HIS A 103 8.97 -0.86 3.31
N ALA A 104 8.44 -1.74 2.47
CA ALA A 104 7.08 -2.24 2.60
C ALA A 104 7.01 -3.68 2.09
N ILE A 105 6.14 -4.48 2.66
CA ILE A 105 5.95 -5.89 2.31
C ILE A 105 4.46 -6.17 2.16
N MET A 106 4.11 -7.04 1.23
CA MET A 106 2.78 -7.57 1.01
C MET A 106 2.87 -9.03 0.63
N CYS A 107 2.12 -9.89 1.32
CA CYS A 107 2.08 -11.32 1.04
C CYS A 107 0.77 -11.71 0.38
N PHE A 108 0.88 -12.63 -0.58
CA PHE A 108 -0.21 -13.09 -1.42
C PHE A 108 -0.38 -14.59 -1.40
N ALA A 109 -1.63 -15.00 -1.50
CA ALA A 109 -2.03 -16.33 -1.95
C ALA A 109 -2.87 -16.18 -3.24
N TYR A 110 -2.99 -17.26 -3.98
CA TYR A 110 -3.80 -17.32 -5.19
C TYR A 110 -4.88 -18.37 -5.00
N THR A 111 -6.14 -17.97 -5.19
CA THR A 111 -7.31 -18.81 -4.95
C THR A 111 -8.30 -18.70 -6.10
N ASN A 112 -9.27 -19.59 -6.17
CA ASN A 112 -10.40 -19.48 -7.09
C ASN A 112 -11.62 -18.82 -6.44
N GLU A 113 -11.68 -18.82 -5.09
CA GLU A 113 -12.73 -18.23 -4.29
C GLU A 113 -12.15 -17.26 -3.26
N ILE A 114 -13.01 -16.49 -2.59
CA ILE A 114 -12.60 -15.49 -1.59
C ILE A 114 -12.65 -16.12 -0.21
N PRO A 115 -11.50 -16.31 0.48
CA PRO A 115 -11.45 -16.88 1.82
C PRO A 115 -12.01 -15.88 2.85
N LYS A 116 -12.64 -16.43 3.89
CA LYS A 116 -13.17 -15.68 5.03
C LYS A 116 -12.26 -15.74 6.25
N SER A 117 -11.33 -16.69 6.29
CA SER A 117 -10.36 -16.86 7.38
C SER A 117 -8.97 -17.24 6.83
N VAL A 118 -7.97 -17.32 7.71
CA VAL A 118 -6.62 -17.78 7.34
C VAL A 118 -6.62 -19.28 7.02
N GLU A 119 -7.41 -20.05 7.72
CA GLU A 119 -7.58 -21.48 7.51
C GLU A 119 -8.19 -21.75 6.14
N GLU A 120 -9.26 -21.02 5.77
CA GLU A 120 -9.83 -21.10 4.42
C GLU A 120 -8.82 -20.66 3.35
N LEU A 121 -8.04 -19.61 3.62
CA LEU A 121 -6.98 -19.16 2.71
C LEU A 121 -5.97 -20.28 2.45
N ASP A 122 -5.56 -21.00 3.52
CA ASP A 122 -4.60 -22.10 3.42
C ASP A 122 -5.15 -23.21 2.54
N ILE A 123 -6.34 -23.72 2.85
CA ILE A 123 -7.00 -24.78 2.09
C ILE A 123 -7.22 -24.38 0.63
N MET A 124 -7.80 -23.22 0.38
CA MET A 124 -8.15 -22.75 -0.97
C MET A 124 -6.90 -22.49 -1.84
N SER A 125 -5.82 -21.98 -1.25
CA SER A 125 -4.58 -21.76 -2.01
C SER A 125 -3.83 -23.06 -2.30
N GLN A 126 -3.88 -24.03 -1.39
CA GLN A 126 -3.35 -25.37 -1.61
C GLN A 126 -4.13 -26.08 -2.73
N ASP A 127 -5.46 -26.06 -2.67
CA ASP A 127 -6.32 -26.66 -3.70
C ASP A 127 -6.08 -26.03 -5.08
N ALA A 128 -6.06 -24.71 -5.17
CA ALA A 128 -5.78 -23.99 -6.41
C ALA A 128 -4.39 -24.35 -6.98
N TYR A 129 -3.38 -24.47 -6.12
CA TYR A 129 -2.03 -24.87 -6.51
C TYR A 129 -1.97 -26.30 -7.05
N LEU A 130 -2.58 -27.26 -6.36
CA LEU A 130 -2.65 -28.66 -6.77
C LEU A 130 -3.40 -28.83 -8.09
N GLN A 131 -4.55 -28.19 -8.25
CA GLN A 131 -5.31 -28.19 -9.50
C GLN A 131 -4.48 -27.63 -10.66
N SER A 132 -3.73 -26.55 -10.42
CA SER A 132 -2.85 -25.96 -11.42
C SER A 132 -1.72 -26.90 -11.84
N THR A 133 -1.09 -27.55 -10.87
CA THR A 133 0.01 -28.50 -11.11
C THR A 133 -0.48 -29.71 -11.89
N LEU A 134 -1.63 -30.28 -11.54
CA LEU A 134 -2.21 -31.46 -12.18
C LEU A 134 -2.72 -31.18 -13.61
N ARG A 135 -3.22 -29.97 -13.88
CA ARG A 135 -3.83 -29.60 -15.16
C ARG A 135 -2.92 -28.78 -16.07
N GLY A 136 -1.72 -28.43 -15.63
CA GLY A 136 -0.82 -27.51 -16.36
C GLY A 136 -1.39 -26.10 -16.56
N GLN A 137 -2.36 -25.70 -15.74
CA GLN A 137 -3.03 -24.40 -15.82
C GLN A 137 -2.46 -23.44 -14.79
N ASN A 138 -2.64 -22.14 -15.01
CA ASN A 138 -2.21 -21.13 -14.03
C ASN A 138 -2.97 -21.23 -12.71
N VAL A 139 -2.25 -21.08 -11.63
CA VAL A 139 -2.76 -21.01 -10.25
C VAL A 139 -3.83 -19.93 -10.13
N GLY A 140 -4.88 -20.19 -9.41
CA GLY A 140 -5.98 -19.33 -8.98
C GLY A 140 -6.16 -17.96 -9.65
N LYS A 141 -7.36 -17.57 -9.95
CA LYS A 141 -7.69 -16.34 -10.72
C LYS A 141 -7.76 -15.10 -9.83
N ILE A 142 -7.78 -15.27 -8.50
CA ILE A 142 -7.92 -14.20 -7.51
C ILE A 142 -6.60 -14.11 -6.73
N ALA A 143 -5.98 -12.94 -6.72
CA ALA A 143 -4.86 -12.65 -5.83
C ALA A 143 -5.42 -12.17 -4.48
N ILE A 144 -5.13 -12.90 -3.41
CA ILE A 144 -5.54 -12.58 -2.04
C ILE A 144 -4.34 -12.00 -1.29
N ALA A 145 -4.35 -10.69 -1.04
CA ALA A 145 -3.40 -10.03 -0.14
C ALA A 145 -3.84 -10.28 1.30
N TYR A 146 -3.12 -11.12 2.04
CA TYR A 146 -3.52 -11.49 3.40
C TYR A 146 -2.74 -10.75 4.49
N THR A 147 -1.64 -10.08 4.14
CA THR A 147 -0.94 -9.16 5.05
C THR A 147 -0.22 -8.06 4.27
N VAL A 148 -0.15 -6.86 4.84
CA VAL A 148 0.59 -5.73 4.31
C VAL A 148 1.09 -4.86 5.45
N TRP A 149 2.39 -4.52 5.42
CA TRP A 149 2.98 -3.57 6.37
C TRP A 149 4.07 -2.73 5.75
N SER A 150 4.46 -1.66 6.43
CA SER A 150 5.55 -0.82 5.95
C SER A 150 6.28 -0.11 7.08
N LYS A 151 7.61 -0.01 6.96
CA LYS A 151 8.51 0.74 7.84
C LYS A 151 8.53 2.23 7.52
N LYS A 152 8.16 2.60 6.29
CA LYS A 152 8.24 3.98 5.79
C LYS A 152 6.87 4.54 5.48
N LYS A 153 6.63 5.78 5.91
CA LYS A 153 5.38 6.50 5.63
C LYS A 153 5.08 6.55 4.13
N GLY A 154 3.89 6.09 3.75
CA GLY A 154 3.47 5.98 2.36
C GLY A 154 3.84 4.65 1.68
N GLY A 155 4.69 3.81 2.30
CA GLY A 155 5.09 2.51 1.74
C GLY A 155 3.93 1.56 1.54
N GLY A 156 3.01 1.48 2.50
CA GLY A 156 1.80 0.67 2.35
C GLY A 156 0.94 1.08 1.15
N LYS A 157 0.76 2.39 0.91
CA LYS A 157 0.07 2.88 -0.28
C LYS A 157 0.83 2.55 -1.57
N LEU A 158 2.15 2.68 -1.53
CA LEU A 158 2.99 2.43 -2.71
C LEU A 158 2.96 0.95 -3.10
N ILE A 159 3.11 0.02 -2.13
CA ILE A 159 3.09 -1.40 -2.44
C ILE A 159 1.73 -1.86 -2.97
N VAL A 160 0.61 -1.37 -2.41
CA VAL A 160 -0.73 -1.64 -2.93
C VAL A 160 -0.84 -1.20 -4.39
N LYS A 161 -0.36 0.01 -4.73
CA LYS A 161 -0.39 0.53 -6.09
C LYS A 161 0.45 -0.31 -7.05
N GLU A 162 1.69 -0.63 -6.69
CA GLU A 162 2.61 -1.37 -7.56
C GLU A 162 2.14 -2.81 -7.78
N VAL A 163 1.64 -3.47 -6.74
CA VAL A 163 1.04 -4.79 -6.87
C VAL A 163 -0.25 -4.75 -7.71
N PHE A 164 -1.11 -3.75 -7.49
CA PHE A 164 -2.30 -3.56 -8.32
C PHE A 164 -1.94 -3.42 -9.80
N ASN A 165 -0.91 -2.64 -10.13
CA ASN A 165 -0.41 -2.51 -11.50
C ASN A 165 0.07 -3.85 -12.06
N LYS A 166 0.81 -4.64 -11.27
CA LYS A 166 1.27 -5.98 -11.66
C LYS A 166 0.09 -6.92 -11.94
N ILE A 167 -0.96 -6.91 -11.11
CA ILE A 167 -2.16 -7.73 -11.32
C ILE A 167 -2.94 -7.27 -12.54
N LYS A 168 -3.05 -5.96 -12.76
CA LYS A 168 -3.72 -5.39 -13.94
C LYS A 168 -3.08 -5.84 -15.26
N THR A 169 -1.77 -6.05 -15.29
CA THR A 169 -1.03 -6.53 -16.47
C THR A 169 -0.98 -8.05 -16.56
N SER A 170 -1.40 -8.78 -15.56
CA SER A 170 -1.43 -10.24 -15.57
C SER A 170 -2.51 -10.77 -16.53
N ASN A 171 -2.18 -11.82 -17.27
CA ASN A 171 -3.13 -12.46 -18.21
C ASN A 171 -4.15 -13.36 -17.48
N HIS A 172 -3.79 -13.94 -16.33
CA HIS A 172 -4.61 -14.93 -15.62
C HIS A 172 -5.30 -14.36 -14.37
N LEU A 173 -4.68 -13.39 -13.68
CA LEU A 173 -5.30 -12.77 -12.52
C LEU A 173 -6.35 -11.73 -12.95
N ASN A 174 -7.52 -11.78 -12.37
CA ASN A 174 -8.62 -10.87 -12.72
C ASN A 174 -9.13 -10.04 -11.53
N ARG A 175 -8.74 -10.40 -10.30
CA ARG A 175 -9.18 -9.73 -9.06
C ARG A 175 -8.01 -9.56 -8.09
N LEU A 176 -8.00 -8.45 -7.38
CA LEU A 176 -7.18 -8.22 -6.19
C LEU A 176 -8.11 -8.05 -5.00
N VAL A 177 -8.11 -9.02 -4.10
CA VAL A 177 -8.92 -9.02 -2.89
C VAL A 177 -7.98 -9.08 -1.68
N THR A 178 -8.40 -8.55 -0.54
CA THR A 178 -7.64 -8.64 0.70
C THR A 178 -8.35 -9.51 1.72
N LEU A 179 -7.60 -10.22 2.54
CA LEU A 179 -8.07 -10.87 3.76
C LEU A 179 -7.48 -10.11 4.95
N SER A 180 -8.17 -9.08 5.40
CA SER A 180 -7.69 -8.12 6.41
C SER A 180 -8.27 -8.42 7.79
N PRO A 181 -7.57 -8.09 8.89
CA PRO A 181 -8.16 -8.22 10.23
C PRO A 181 -9.38 -7.30 10.36
N LEU A 182 -10.34 -7.68 11.21
CA LEU A 182 -11.54 -6.90 11.48
C LEU A 182 -11.21 -5.73 12.42
N THR A 183 -10.52 -4.73 11.88
CA THR A 183 -10.10 -3.52 12.61
C THR A 183 -10.41 -2.25 11.82
N ASP A 184 -10.69 -1.17 12.56
CA ASP A 184 -10.88 0.18 12.00
C ASP A 184 -9.67 0.66 11.18
N MET A 185 -8.47 0.30 11.62
CA MET A 185 -7.23 0.71 10.94
C MET A 185 -7.15 0.06 9.55
N ALA A 186 -7.41 -1.24 9.45
CA ALA A 186 -7.43 -1.96 8.17
C ALA A 186 -8.54 -1.42 7.26
N TYR A 187 -9.75 -1.20 7.80
CA TYR A 187 -10.85 -0.60 7.06
C TYR A 187 -10.46 0.76 6.45
N LYS A 188 -10.02 1.70 7.29
CA LYS A 188 -9.61 3.05 6.85
C LYS A 188 -8.46 3.01 5.84
N PHE A 189 -7.51 2.08 6.01
CA PHE A 189 -6.40 1.91 5.08
C PHE A 189 -6.89 1.49 3.69
N HIS A 190 -7.70 0.45 3.59
CA HIS A 190 -8.15 -0.09 2.30
C HIS A 190 -9.11 0.86 1.58
N ILE A 191 -10.08 1.45 2.29
CA ILE A 191 -10.99 2.45 1.70
C ILE A 191 -10.24 3.67 1.19
N LYS A 192 -9.27 4.18 1.97
CA LYS A 192 -8.43 5.34 1.56
C LYS A 192 -7.56 5.04 0.33
N ASN A 193 -7.21 3.78 0.11
CA ASN A 193 -6.46 3.34 -1.06
C ASN A 193 -7.35 2.94 -2.25
N GLY A 194 -8.67 3.15 -2.16
CA GLY A 194 -9.61 2.98 -3.28
C GLY A 194 -10.20 1.58 -3.40
N ALA A 195 -10.09 0.74 -2.37
CA ALA A 195 -10.78 -0.54 -2.32
C ALA A 195 -12.24 -0.39 -1.90
N LYS A 196 -13.08 -1.37 -2.25
CA LYS A 196 -14.46 -1.50 -1.81
C LYS A 196 -14.55 -2.67 -0.82
N LEU A 197 -15.22 -2.46 0.31
CA LEU A 197 -15.59 -3.56 1.23
C LEU A 197 -16.57 -4.49 0.52
N ILE A 198 -16.28 -5.78 0.51
CA ILE A 198 -17.12 -6.80 -0.14
C ILE A 198 -17.71 -7.81 0.85
N SER A 199 -17.04 -8.08 1.97
CA SER A 199 -17.61 -8.88 3.06
C SER A 199 -16.98 -8.54 4.40
N VAL A 200 -17.75 -8.78 5.46
CA VAL A 200 -17.33 -8.77 6.85
C VAL A 200 -17.59 -10.19 7.39
N ASN A 201 -16.55 -10.81 7.93
CA ASN A 201 -16.58 -12.16 8.46
C ASN A 201 -16.43 -12.10 9.98
N GLU A 202 -16.34 -13.23 10.65
CA GLU A 202 -16.24 -13.30 12.11
C GLU A 202 -15.01 -12.56 12.66
N THR A 203 -13.82 -12.80 12.10
CA THR A 203 -12.55 -12.22 12.56
C THR A 203 -11.84 -11.38 11.49
N THR A 204 -12.36 -11.39 10.26
CA THR A 204 -11.73 -10.74 9.10
C THR A 204 -12.73 -9.92 8.31
N GLN A 205 -12.18 -9.14 7.37
CA GLN A 205 -12.95 -8.40 6.36
C GLN A 205 -12.23 -8.45 5.01
N ASN A 206 -12.99 -8.53 3.94
CA ASN A 206 -12.44 -8.57 2.59
C ASN A 206 -12.72 -7.26 1.86
N PHE A 207 -11.68 -6.74 1.20
CA PHE A 207 -11.77 -5.58 0.33
C PHE A 207 -11.34 -5.96 -1.07
N GLU A 208 -11.96 -5.37 -2.07
CA GLU A 208 -11.61 -5.55 -3.47
C GLU A 208 -11.12 -4.26 -4.09
N TYR A 209 -9.96 -4.33 -4.74
CA TYR A 209 -9.45 -3.33 -5.65
C TYR A 209 -9.91 -3.67 -7.06
N LYS A 210 -10.82 -2.88 -7.62
CA LYS A 210 -11.44 -3.17 -8.93
C LYS A 210 -10.42 -3.11 -10.06
N VAL A 211 -10.05 -4.27 -10.60
CA VAL A 211 -9.15 -4.39 -11.75
C VAL A 211 -9.94 -4.16 -13.03
N ILE A 212 -9.71 -3.02 -13.68
CA ILE A 212 -10.25 -2.73 -15.01
C ILE A 212 -9.17 -3.10 -16.02
N LYS A 213 -9.37 -4.20 -16.74
CA LYS A 213 -8.50 -4.58 -17.85
C LYS A 213 -8.97 -3.86 -19.10
N ASN A 214 -8.08 -3.09 -19.72
CA ASN A 214 -8.35 -2.60 -21.07
C ASN A 214 -8.38 -3.81 -22.00
N LYS A 215 -9.52 -4.11 -22.59
CA LYS A 215 -9.58 -5.09 -23.69
C LYS A 215 -8.61 -4.58 -24.77
N LYS A 216 -7.54 -5.32 -25.03
CA LYS A 216 -6.80 -5.15 -26.28
C LYS A 216 -7.73 -5.67 -27.37
N TYR A 217 -8.24 -4.78 -28.21
CA TYR A 217 -8.87 -5.12 -29.48
C TYR A 217 -7.79 -5.61 -30.43
#